data_f1323c0d456147f734c10fd143d6406a
#
_entry.id   f1323c0d456147f734c10fd143d6406a
#
_cell.length_a   1.000
_cell.length_b   1.000
_cell.length_c   1.000
_cell.angle_alpha   90.00
_cell.angle_beta   90.00
_cell.angle_gamma   90.00
#
_symmetry.space_group_name_H-M   'P 1'
#
loop_
_entity.id
_entity.type
_entity.pdbx_description
1 polymer ?
#
loop_
_entity_poly.entity_id
_entity_poly.type
_entity_poly.pdbx_seq_one_letter_code
_entity_poly.pdbx_strand_id
1 'polypeptide(L)'
;MATDPRRLAFLLAVHRAGGVLAAADLLHVTPSAVSQQIARLEAEEGIDVLDRGPRGVTLTPAGRVLADAAESIEAELVQARQAVAALGGELTGRVSVGSIQTAIRTVVAPMLVSLAERHPHIEVDVQEYDPQEAIRRLRAGDLDAIVLERDVEVDAPAPRGAHDVPLLDEPWRIVVPTGMPEPERIDDLAGLLWVGPQADSAADRALSRLAAQLGTVFETRHAYNDFDTAISLVAAGQGIAMLPALALQQEVPDGVAVVALPGLGSRRMVVRHRKNRHEPGPAVGAVVDEMVAAARDIDLG
;
A
#
# COMPACT_ATOMS: atom_id res chain seq x y z
N MET A 1 -9.69 -36.06 -10.09
CA MET A 1 -8.32 -36.23 -9.51
C MET A 1 -7.97 -34.94 -8.81
N ALA A 2 -7.25 -34.98 -7.72
CA ALA A 2 -6.86 -33.72 -7.04
C ALA A 2 -5.59 -33.18 -7.72
N THR A 3 -5.57 -31.91 -8.06
CA THR A 3 -4.40 -31.19 -8.61
C THR A 3 -3.22 -31.32 -7.64
N ASP A 4 -2.05 -31.69 -8.14
CA ASP A 4 -0.84 -31.79 -7.30
C ASP A 4 -0.28 -30.39 -7.00
N PRO A 5 -0.24 -29.94 -5.72
CA PRO A 5 0.28 -28.62 -5.36
C PRO A 5 1.74 -28.37 -5.80
N ARG A 6 2.53 -29.41 -5.92
CA ARG A 6 3.92 -29.29 -6.41
C ARG A 6 3.97 -28.79 -7.86
N ARG A 7 3.03 -29.21 -8.71
CA ARG A 7 2.97 -28.78 -10.10
C ARG A 7 2.47 -27.34 -10.23
N LEU A 8 1.56 -26.95 -9.36
CA LEU A 8 1.14 -25.55 -9.25
C LEU A 8 2.32 -24.63 -8.90
N ALA A 9 3.25 -25.05 -8.02
CA ALA A 9 4.45 -24.30 -7.72
C ALA A 9 5.34 -24.08 -8.95
N PHE A 10 5.45 -25.07 -9.85
CA PHE A 10 6.17 -24.88 -11.11
C PHE A 10 5.48 -23.89 -12.05
N LEU A 11 4.16 -23.90 -12.14
CA LEU A 11 3.39 -22.92 -12.91
C LEU A 11 3.58 -21.50 -12.37
N LEU A 12 3.52 -21.35 -11.05
CA LEU A 12 3.76 -20.08 -10.38
C LEU A 12 5.18 -19.55 -10.62
N ALA A 13 6.21 -20.42 -10.56
CA ALA A 13 7.57 -20.04 -10.87
C ALA A 13 7.73 -19.58 -12.34
N VAL A 14 7.07 -20.23 -13.29
CA VAL A 14 7.06 -19.82 -14.71
C VAL A 14 6.39 -18.45 -14.87
N HIS A 15 5.32 -18.21 -14.16
CA HIS A 15 4.60 -16.94 -14.16
C HIS A 15 5.49 -15.81 -13.61
N ARG A 16 6.06 -15.98 -12.43
CA ARG A 16 6.90 -14.97 -11.74
C ARG A 16 8.19 -14.67 -12.49
N ALA A 17 8.82 -15.70 -13.02
CA ALA A 17 10.08 -15.55 -13.75
C ALA A 17 9.91 -15.09 -15.22
N GLY A 18 8.67 -15.06 -15.75
CA GLY A 18 8.39 -14.67 -17.14
C GLY A 18 8.79 -15.71 -18.20
N GLY A 19 9.07 -16.98 -17.79
CA GLY A 19 9.36 -18.06 -18.73
C GLY A 19 9.99 -19.30 -18.11
N VAL A 20 10.01 -20.39 -18.89
CA VAL A 20 10.48 -21.71 -18.44
C VAL A 20 11.98 -21.72 -18.08
N LEU A 21 12.81 -21.01 -18.83
CA LEU A 21 14.29 -20.96 -18.58
C LEU A 21 14.57 -20.26 -17.25
N ALA A 22 14.03 -19.07 -17.05
CA ALA A 22 14.20 -18.30 -15.82
C ALA A 22 13.58 -19.01 -14.59
N ALA A 23 12.44 -19.70 -14.77
CA ALA A 23 11.85 -20.55 -13.72
C ALA A 23 12.75 -21.73 -13.33
N ALA A 24 13.45 -22.31 -14.30
CA ALA A 24 14.39 -23.41 -14.04
C ALA A 24 15.57 -22.94 -13.20
N ASP A 25 16.11 -21.76 -13.49
CA ASP A 25 17.17 -21.12 -12.70
C ASP A 25 16.67 -20.82 -11.27
N LEU A 26 15.48 -20.22 -11.14
CA LEU A 26 14.85 -19.89 -9.86
C LEU A 26 14.64 -21.14 -8.97
N LEU A 27 14.21 -22.26 -9.58
CA LEU A 27 13.93 -23.51 -8.87
C LEU A 27 15.16 -24.44 -8.74
N HIS A 28 16.31 -24.05 -9.29
CA HIS A 28 17.53 -24.87 -9.34
C HIS A 28 17.31 -26.24 -9.97
N VAL A 29 16.55 -26.29 -11.08
CA VAL A 29 16.26 -27.52 -11.85
C VAL A 29 16.54 -27.30 -13.32
N THR A 30 16.40 -28.35 -14.13
CA THR A 30 16.58 -28.21 -15.60
C THR A 30 15.32 -27.66 -16.26
N PRO A 31 15.44 -26.92 -17.38
CA PRO A 31 14.28 -26.44 -18.14
C PRO A 31 13.35 -27.57 -18.61
N SER A 32 13.91 -28.76 -18.91
CA SER A 32 13.12 -29.93 -19.27
C SER A 32 12.28 -30.45 -18.09
N ALA A 33 12.79 -30.36 -16.87
CA ALA A 33 12.02 -30.73 -15.66
C ALA A 33 10.83 -29.80 -15.46
N VAL A 34 11.03 -28.47 -15.61
CA VAL A 34 9.94 -27.49 -15.55
C VAL A 34 8.88 -27.79 -16.62
N SER A 35 9.30 -27.97 -17.88
CA SER A 35 8.40 -28.28 -18.99
C SER A 35 7.60 -29.56 -18.78
N GLN A 36 8.23 -30.60 -18.21
CA GLN A 36 7.53 -31.85 -17.88
C GLN A 36 6.49 -31.70 -16.77
N GLN A 37 6.77 -30.88 -15.74
CA GLN A 37 5.80 -30.65 -14.67
C GLN A 37 4.60 -29.85 -15.18
N ILE A 38 4.83 -28.86 -16.04
CA ILE A 38 3.74 -28.11 -16.69
C ILE A 38 2.90 -29.05 -17.58
N ALA A 39 3.54 -29.85 -18.46
CA ALA A 39 2.81 -30.79 -19.31
C ALA A 39 1.98 -31.82 -18.53
N ARG A 40 2.46 -32.23 -17.36
CA ARG A 40 1.70 -33.12 -16.46
C ARG A 40 0.52 -32.39 -15.82
N LEU A 41 0.68 -31.11 -15.44
CA LEU A 41 -0.42 -30.27 -14.93
C LEU A 41 -1.50 -30.12 -16.01
N GLU A 42 -1.12 -29.79 -17.24
CA GLU A 42 -2.03 -29.65 -18.38
C GLU A 42 -2.79 -30.96 -18.68
N ALA A 43 -2.09 -32.10 -18.60
CA ALA A 43 -2.71 -33.40 -18.79
C ALA A 43 -3.70 -33.80 -17.66
N GLU A 44 -3.42 -33.40 -16.40
CA GLU A 44 -4.29 -33.65 -15.26
C GLU A 44 -5.55 -32.81 -15.28
N GLU A 45 -5.39 -31.52 -15.60
CA GLU A 45 -6.51 -30.57 -15.67
C GLU A 45 -7.29 -30.67 -16.98
N GLY A 46 -6.71 -31.29 -18.02
CA GLY A 46 -7.31 -31.41 -19.35
C GLY A 46 -7.38 -30.07 -20.10
N ILE A 47 -6.54 -29.10 -19.73
CA ILE A 47 -6.51 -27.74 -20.31
C ILE A 47 -5.08 -27.26 -20.45
N ASP A 48 -4.81 -26.40 -21.45
CA ASP A 48 -3.54 -25.72 -21.59
C ASP A 48 -3.45 -24.57 -20.57
N VAL A 49 -2.35 -24.50 -19.80
CA VAL A 49 -2.08 -23.45 -18.81
C VAL A 49 -1.10 -22.41 -19.34
N LEU A 50 -0.32 -22.74 -20.38
CA LEU A 50 0.61 -21.86 -21.03
C LEU A 50 0.25 -21.63 -22.50
N ASP A 51 0.29 -20.37 -22.92
CA ASP A 51 0.27 -19.97 -24.32
C ASP A 51 1.71 -19.73 -24.79
N ARG A 52 2.12 -20.47 -25.84
CA ARG A 52 3.48 -20.45 -26.39
C ARG A 52 3.49 -19.67 -27.70
N GLY A 53 3.83 -18.38 -27.64
CA GLY A 53 3.88 -17.50 -28.78
C GLY A 53 5.30 -17.10 -29.20
N PRO A 54 5.44 -16.40 -30.34
CA PRO A 54 6.74 -15.89 -30.82
C PRO A 54 7.45 -14.93 -29.85
N ARG A 55 6.72 -14.36 -28.89
CA ARG A 55 7.22 -13.42 -27.91
C ARG A 55 7.51 -14.06 -26.54
N GLY A 56 7.50 -15.40 -26.46
CA GLY A 56 7.74 -16.13 -25.23
C GLY A 56 6.50 -16.91 -24.74
N VAL A 57 6.50 -17.22 -23.45
CA VAL A 57 5.46 -18.01 -22.79
C VAL A 57 4.64 -17.10 -21.90
N THR A 58 3.31 -17.13 -22.05
CA THR A 58 2.36 -16.40 -21.20
C THR A 58 1.32 -17.36 -20.63
N LEU A 59 0.66 -16.99 -19.52
CA LEU A 59 -0.42 -17.79 -18.96
C LEU A 59 -1.70 -17.66 -19.80
N THR A 60 -2.36 -18.78 -20.01
CA THR A 60 -3.77 -18.80 -20.47
C THR A 60 -4.70 -18.24 -19.37
N PRO A 61 -5.99 -17.95 -19.65
CA PRO A 61 -6.96 -17.63 -18.60
C PRO A 61 -7.04 -18.72 -17.51
N ALA A 62 -6.98 -20.01 -17.90
CA ALA A 62 -6.95 -21.12 -16.97
C ALA A 62 -5.64 -21.17 -16.17
N GLY A 63 -4.50 -20.92 -16.84
CA GLY A 63 -3.21 -20.83 -16.19
C GLY A 63 -3.16 -19.73 -15.12
N ARG A 64 -3.80 -18.57 -15.35
CA ARG A 64 -3.93 -17.50 -14.34
C ARG A 64 -4.69 -17.96 -13.11
N VAL A 65 -5.84 -18.58 -13.28
CA VAL A 65 -6.64 -19.11 -12.15
C VAL A 65 -5.83 -20.11 -11.31
N LEU A 66 -5.07 -21.00 -11.97
CA LEU A 66 -4.24 -21.98 -11.26
C LEU A 66 -2.99 -21.34 -10.63
N ALA A 67 -2.41 -20.31 -11.22
CA ALA A 67 -1.32 -19.55 -10.62
C ALA A 67 -1.78 -18.79 -9.36
N ASP A 68 -2.95 -18.12 -9.41
CA ASP A 68 -3.57 -17.47 -8.25
C ASP A 68 -3.85 -18.48 -7.11
N ALA A 69 -4.30 -19.69 -7.46
CA ALA A 69 -4.48 -20.76 -6.49
C ALA A 69 -3.14 -21.25 -5.91
N ALA A 70 -2.09 -21.32 -6.72
CA ALA A 70 -0.73 -21.68 -6.28
C ALA A 70 -0.17 -20.65 -5.29
N GLU A 71 -0.36 -19.35 -5.55
CA GLU A 71 0.02 -18.27 -4.62
C GLU A 71 -0.69 -18.40 -3.28
N SER A 72 -1.99 -18.66 -3.33
CA SER A 72 -2.77 -18.87 -2.11
C SER A 72 -2.27 -20.06 -1.29
N ILE A 73 -1.94 -21.19 -1.94
CA ILE A 73 -1.37 -22.36 -1.27
C ILE A 73 0.00 -22.07 -0.66
N GLU A 74 0.87 -21.35 -1.39
CA GLU A 74 2.19 -20.96 -0.89
C GLU A 74 2.07 -20.09 0.35
N ALA A 75 1.20 -19.07 0.31
CA ALA A 75 0.90 -18.19 1.44
C ALA A 75 0.39 -18.97 2.66
N GLU A 76 -0.55 -19.89 2.46
CA GLU A 76 -1.08 -20.75 3.53
C GLU A 76 0.01 -21.62 4.19
N LEU A 77 0.93 -22.17 3.40
CA LEU A 77 2.04 -22.98 3.93
C LEU A 77 3.05 -22.14 4.71
N VAL A 78 3.34 -20.93 4.27
CA VAL A 78 4.20 -19.98 5.00
C VAL A 78 3.56 -19.66 6.35
N GLN A 79 2.29 -19.35 6.40
CA GLN A 79 1.56 -19.03 7.63
C GLN A 79 1.45 -20.23 8.58
N ALA A 80 1.19 -21.42 8.04
CA ALA A 80 1.18 -22.63 8.85
C ALA A 80 2.53 -22.85 9.55
N ARG A 81 3.66 -22.59 8.85
CA ARG A 81 4.99 -22.67 9.45
C ARG A 81 5.20 -21.61 10.53
N GLN A 82 4.77 -20.37 10.29
CA GLN A 82 4.84 -19.29 11.27
C GLN A 82 3.97 -19.60 12.51
N ALA A 83 2.74 -20.11 12.31
CA ALA A 83 1.88 -20.51 13.41
C ALA A 83 2.50 -21.66 14.25
N VAL A 84 3.14 -22.62 13.60
CA VAL A 84 3.87 -23.70 14.30
C VAL A 84 5.08 -23.14 15.06
N ALA A 85 5.82 -22.20 14.48
CA ALA A 85 6.94 -21.54 15.17
C ALA A 85 6.45 -20.74 16.40
N ALA A 86 5.32 -20.04 16.29
CA ALA A 86 4.70 -19.30 17.40
C ALA A 86 4.30 -20.21 18.60
N LEU A 87 4.00 -21.49 18.35
CA LEU A 87 3.75 -22.45 19.45
C LEU A 87 5.01 -22.69 20.32
N GLY A 88 6.21 -22.40 19.81
CA GLY A 88 7.47 -22.44 20.55
C GLY A 88 7.76 -21.23 21.44
N GLY A 89 6.87 -20.22 21.49
CA GLY A 89 6.96 -19.07 22.37
C GLY A 89 7.70 -17.85 21.80
N GLU A 90 8.34 -17.95 20.62
CA GLU A 90 9.00 -16.84 19.95
C GLU A 90 8.35 -16.60 18.58
N LEU A 91 7.85 -15.39 18.39
CA LEU A 91 7.37 -14.98 17.07
C LEU A 91 8.55 -14.73 16.14
N THR A 92 8.63 -15.50 15.08
CA THR A 92 9.67 -15.38 14.05
C THR A 92 9.03 -15.21 12.67
N GLY A 93 9.68 -14.51 11.77
CA GLY A 93 9.23 -14.41 10.38
C GLY A 93 9.73 -13.17 9.68
N ARG A 94 9.46 -13.11 8.37
CA ARG A 94 9.72 -11.94 7.55
C ARG A 94 8.38 -11.38 7.09
N VAL A 95 8.21 -10.06 7.21
CA VAL A 95 6.99 -9.34 6.84
C VAL A 95 7.33 -8.25 5.84
N SER A 96 6.69 -8.28 4.68
CA SER A 96 6.88 -7.30 3.61
C SER A 96 5.79 -6.25 3.68
N VAL A 97 6.18 -4.98 3.88
CA VAL A 97 5.25 -3.85 4.06
C VAL A 97 5.42 -2.84 2.94
N GLY A 98 4.33 -2.57 2.21
CA GLY A 98 4.25 -1.45 1.30
C GLY A 98 3.62 -0.24 1.99
N SER A 99 4.14 0.97 1.80
CA SER A 99 3.62 2.14 2.49
C SER A 99 3.80 3.42 1.67
N ILE A 100 3.05 4.44 2.03
CA ILE A 100 3.22 5.80 1.53
C ILE A 100 4.25 6.55 2.37
N GLN A 101 4.90 7.55 1.79
CA GLN A 101 6.00 8.31 2.39
C GLN A 101 5.69 8.82 3.81
N THR A 102 4.55 9.50 4.00
CA THR A 102 4.19 10.05 5.32
C THR A 102 4.05 8.97 6.37
N ALA A 103 3.41 7.84 6.03
CA ALA A 103 3.23 6.73 6.96
C ALA A 103 4.55 6.03 7.29
N ILE A 104 5.49 5.93 6.34
CA ILE A 104 6.83 5.39 6.63
C ILE A 104 7.50 6.24 7.70
N ARG A 105 7.49 7.55 7.56
CA ARG A 105 8.17 8.46 8.50
C ARG A 105 7.52 8.48 9.88
N THR A 106 6.19 8.50 9.94
CA THR A 106 5.47 8.82 11.18
C THR A 106 4.95 7.60 11.93
N VAL A 107 4.71 6.48 11.25
CA VAL A 107 4.17 5.24 11.84
C VAL A 107 5.17 4.10 11.73
N VAL A 108 5.63 3.80 10.50
CA VAL A 108 6.38 2.56 10.25
C VAL A 108 7.79 2.63 10.83
N ALA A 109 8.53 3.73 10.65
CA ALA A 109 9.88 3.85 11.19
C ALA A 109 9.92 3.84 12.73
N PRO A 110 9.05 4.56 13.46
CA PRO A 110 8.94 4.40 14.92
C PRO A 110 8.53 2.99 15.34
N MET A 111 7.58 2.37 14.61
CA MET A 111 7.15 0.98 14.86
C MET A 111 8.33 0.00 14.77
N LEU A 112 9.22 0.15 13.77
CA LEU A 112 10.38 -0.74 13.62
C LEU A 112 11.31 -0.72 14.84
N VAL A 113 11.43 0.44 15.51
CA VAL A 113 12.23 0.55 16.73
C VAL A 113 11.60 -0.25 17.87
N SER A 114 10.29 -0.09 18.11
CA SER A 114 9.59 -0.82 19.17
C SER A 114 9.48 -2.32 18.87
N LEU A 115 9.29 -2.67 17.58
CA LEU A 115 9.23 -4.07 17.13
C LEU A 115 10.54 -4.81 17.40
N ALA A 116 11.69 -4.17 17.14
CA ALA A 116 13.00 -4.77 17.36
C ALA A 116 13.26 -5.14 18.84
N GLU A 117 12.67 -4.39 19.78
CA GLU A 117 12.74 -4.65 21.21
C GLU A 117 11.79 -5.78 21.65
N ARG A 118 10.57 -5.78 21.13
CA ARG A 118 9.50 -6.71 21.55
C ARG A 118 9.51 -8.03 20.80
N HIS A 119 9.89 -7.99 19.53
CA HIS A 119 9.88 -9.13 18.61
C HIS A 119 11.18 -9.22 17.80
N PRO A 120 12.34 -9.46 18.46
CA PRO A 120 13.66 -9.38 17.81
C PRO A 120 13.89 -10.39 16.68
N HIS A 121 13.00 -11.37 16.53
CA HIS A 121 13.08 -12.38 15.48
C HIS A 121 12.09 -12.14 14.33
N ILE A 122 11.40 -10.99 14.30
CA ILE A 122 10.60 -10.56 13.15
C ILE A 122 11.42 -9.59 12.32
N GLU A 123 11.70 -9.96 11.07
CA GLU A 123 12.32 -9.09 10.09
C GLU A 123 11.23 -8.38 9.28
N VAL A 124 11.33 -7.06 9.11
CA VAL A 124 10.37 -6.28 8.32
C VAL A 124 11.08 -5.58 7.18
N ASP A 125 10.65 -5.88 5.94
CA ASP A 125 11.05 -5.15 4.75
C ASP A 125 10.02 -4.08 4.42
N VAL A 126 10.44 -2.84 4.35
CA VAL A 126 9.58 -1.70 4.05
C VAL A 126 9.95 -1.11 2.69
N GLN A 127 8.96 -0.91 1.83
CA GLN A 127 9.15 -0.24 0.55
C GLN A 127 8.07 0.82 0.33
N GLU A 128 8.48 1.95 -0.24
CA GLU A 128 7.56 3.00 -0.67
C GLU A 128 6.92 2.62 -2.01
N TYR A 129 5.59 2.71 -2.05
CA TYR A 129 4.80 2.50 -3.26
C TYR A 129 3.69 3.53 -3.38
N ASP A 130 3.30 3.84 -4.60
CA ASP A 130 2.00 4.46 -4.83
C ASP A 130 0.87 3.49 -4.44
N PRO A 131 -0.32 4.01 -4.03
CA PRO A 131 -1.40 3.17 -3.50
C PRO A 131 -1.86 2.07 -4.46
N GLN A 132 -1.88 2.33 -5.77
CA GLN A 132 -2.36 1.35 -6.76
C GLN A 132 -1.36 0.20 -6.93
N GLU A 133 -0.06 0.51 -6.96
CA GLU A 133 0.98 -0.51 -7.00
C GLU A 133 0.99 -1.36 -5.72
N ALA A 134 0.91 -0.72 -4.55
CA ALA A 134 0.83 -1.41 -3.27
C ALA A 134 -0.36 -2.41 -3.22
N ILE A 135 -1.54 -1.99 -3.71
CA ILE A 135 -2.73 -2.85 -3.79
C ILE A 135 -2.51 -4.04 -4.74
N ARG A 136 -1.88 -3.80 -5.89
CA ARG A 136 -1.57 -4.90 -6.83
C ARG A 136 -0.64 -5.93 -6.19
N ARG A 137 0.42 -5.47 -5.54
CA ARG A 137 1.42 -6.32 -4.87
C ARG A 137 0.85 -7.08 -3.68
N LEU A 138 -0.01 -6.46 -2.87
CA LEU A 138 -0.73 -7.14 -1.79
C LEU A 138 -1.61 -8.27 -2.34
N ARG A 139 -2.31 -8.03 -3.45
CA ARG A 139 -3.14 -9.06 -4.11
C ARG A 139 -2.31 -10.19 -4.72
N ALA A 140 -1.15 -9.87 -5.27
CA ALA A 140 -0.21 -10.84 -5.83
C ALA A 140 0.51 -11.68 -4.76
N GLY A 141 0.48 -11.26 -3.48
CA GLY A 141 1.20 -11.93 -2.40
C GLY A 141 2.64 -11.46 -2.24
N ASP A 142 3.08 -10.46 -3.00
CA ASP A 142 4.41 -9.85 -2.89
C ASP A 142 4.58 -9.03 -1.60
N LEU A 143 3.46 -8.55 -1.06
CA LEU A 143 3.39 -7.81 0.21
C LEU A 143 2.42 -8.50 1.16
N ASP A 144 2.76 -8.48 2.45
CA ASP A 144 1.91 -9.02 3.52
C ASP A 144 0.94 -7.98 4.07
N ALA A 145 1.39 -6.74 4.14
CA ALA A 145 0.59 -5.61 4.58
C ALA A 145 0.93 -4.34 3.77
N ILE A 146 -0.04 -3.44 3.67
CA ILE A 146 0.17 -2.13 3.05
C ILE A 146 -0.48 -1.03 3.89
N VAL A 147 0.16 0.14 3.96
CA VAL A 147 -0.47 1.33 4.55
C VAL A 147 -1.03 2.19 3.45
N LEU A 148 -2.31 2.51 3.56
CA LEU A 148 -3.08 3.28 2.58
C LEU A 148 -3.74 4.48 3.25
N GLU A 149 -3.89 5.54 2.48
CA GLU A 149 -4.78 6.64 2.81
C GLU A 149 -6.17 6.43 2.20
N ARG A 150 -7.19 6.80 2.95
CA ARG A 150 -8.59 6.70 2.52
C ARG A 150 -9.34 7.98 2.82
N ASP A 151 -10.20 8.38 1.91
CA ASP A 151 -11.24 9.34 2.19
C ASP A 151 -12.46 8.59 2.75
N VAL A 152 -12.75 8.78 4.03
CA VAL A 152 -13.80 8.02 4.75
C VAL A 152 -15.19 8.27 4.17
N GLU A 153 -15.40 9.43 3.56
CA GLU A 153 -16.71 9.83 3.01
C GLU A 153 -16.96 9.25 1.62
N VAL A 154 -15.89 8.95 0.86
CA VAL A 154 -15.98 8.57 -0.56
C VAL A 154 -15.53 7.14 -0.82
N ASP A 155 -14.54 6.63 -0.06
CA ASP A 155 -13.91 5.35 -0.37
C ASP A 155 -14.77 4.15 0.05
N ALA A 156 -14.91 3.20 -0.85
CA ALA A 156 -15.58 1.93 -0.59
C ALA A 156 -14.85 1.12 0.52
N PRO A 157 -15.56 0.27 1.27
CA PRO A 157 -14.94 -0.66 2.23
C PRO A 157 -13.85 -1.52 1.61
N ALA A 158 -13.01 -2.14 2.46
CA ALA A 158 -12.02 -3.11 2.00
C ALA A 158 -12.66 -4.17 1.10
N PRO A 159 -12.04 -4.55 -0.02
CA PRO A 159 -12.58 -5.58 -0.91
C PRO A 159 -12.60 -6.94 -0.21
N ARG A 160 -13.39 -7.87 -0.76
CA ARG A 160 -13.42 -9.25 -0.26
C ARG A 160 -12.01 -9.84 -0.26
N GLY A 161 -11.65 -10.52 0.83
CA GLY A 161 -10.32 -11.11 1.01
C GLY A 161 -9.25 -10.14 1.55
N ALA A 162 -9.62 -8.91 1.85
CA ALA A 162 -8.77 -7.94 2.54
C ALA A 162 -9.44 -7.41 3.81
N HIS A 163 -8.63 -6.91 4.75
CA HIS A 163 -9.08 -6.27 5.98
C HIS A 163 -8.31 -4.97 6.19
N ASP A 164 -9.03 -3.90 6.54
CA ASP A 164 -8.48 -2.61 6.89
C ASP A 164 -8.52 -2.46 8.41
N VAL A 165 -7.35 -2.25 9.00
CA VAL A 165 -7.20 -1.87 10.42
C VAL A 165 -6.93 -0.38 10.46
N PRO A 166 -7.80 0.44 11.09
CA PRO A 166 -7.58 1.88 11.21
C PRO A 166 -6.32 2.18 12.02
N LEU A 167 -5.51 3.10 11.54
CA LEU A 167 -4.34 3.63 12.24
C LEU A 167 -4.69 4.97 12.91
N LEU A 168 -5.06 5.97 12.11
CA LEU A 168 -5.43 7.29 12.59
C LEU A 168 -6.28 8.05 11.57
N ASP A 169 -7.03 9.04 12.04
CA ASP A 169 -7.73 10.03 11.23
C ASP A 169 -6.94 11.33 11.28
N GLU A 170 -6.41 11.73 10.14
CA GLU A 170 -5.49 12.85 9.99
C GLU A 170 -6.22 14.04 9.37
N PRO A 171 -6.27 15.20 10.06
CA PRO A 171 -6.95 16.38 9.53
C PRO A 171 -6.18 17.02 8.38
N TRP A 172 -6.92 17.63 7.47
CA TRP A 172 -6.36 18.49 6.45
C TRP A 172 -6.02 19.86 7.03
N ARG A 173 -4.97 20.49 6.49
CA ARG A 173 -4.53 21.85 6.79
C ARG A 173 -4.39 22.63 5.50
N ILE A 174 -4.58 23.95 5.57
CA ILE A 174 -4.27 24.88 4.47
C ILE A 174 -2.86 25.43 4.72
N VAL A 175 -2.05 25.43 3.69
CA VAL A 175 -0.72 26.04 3.69
C VAL A 175 -0.77 27.24 2.76
N VAL A 176 -0.41 28.42 3.30
CA VAL A 176 -0.44 29.70 2.59
C VAL A 176 0.93 30.36 2.59
N PRO A 177 1.28 31.20 1.60
CA PRO A 177 2.52 31.97 1.63
C PRO A 177 2.52 32.95 2.81
N THR A 178 3.66 33.11 3.47
CA THR A 178 3.83 34.17 4.50
C THR A 178 3.54 35.55 3.90
N GLY A 179 2.74 36.34 4.58
CA GLY A 179 2.31 37.68 4.11
C GLY A 179 0.99 37.68 3.32
N MET A 180 0.47 36.53 2.96
CA MET A 180 -0.92 36.42 2.54
C MET A 180 -1.85 36.49 3.78
N PRO A 181 -2.99 37.19 3.74
CA PRO A 181 -3.98 37.10 4.80
C PRO A 181 -4.39 35.65 5.04
N GLU A 182 -4.30 35.19 6.29
CA GLU A 182 -4.71 33.84 6.64
C GLU A 182 -6.23 33.69 6.49
N PRO A 183 -6.74 32.66 5.78
CA PRO A 183 -8.16 32.40 5.70
C PRO A 183 -8.70 32.00 7.09
N GLU A 184 -9.83 32.57 7.47
CA GLU A 184 -10.52 32.24 8.74
C GLU A 184 -11.64 31.21 8.55
N ARG A 185 -12.14 31.08 7.32
CA ARG A 185 -13.24 30.21 6.94
C ARG A 185 -12.97 29.53 5.60
N ILE A 186 -13.60 28.40 5.37
CA ILE A 186 -13.50 27.71 4.07
C ILE A 186 -14.02 28.56 2.89
N ASP A 187 -14.97 29.46 3.12
CA ASP A 187 -15.46 30.40 2.09
C ASP A 187 -14.36 31.33 1.57
N ASP A 188 -13.37 31.66 2.39
CA ASP A 188 -12.25 32.53 2.03
C ASP A 188 -11.28 31.87 1.04
N LEU A 189 -11.41 30.56 0.84
CA LEU A 189 -10.62 29.77 -0.11
C LEU A 189 -11.11 29.90 -1.56
N ALA A 190 -12.32 30.44 -1.75
CA ALA A 190 -12.88 30.63 -3.07
C ALA A 190 -12.11 31.69 -3.87
N GLY A 191 -11.75 31.37 -5.11
CA GLY A 191 -11.03 32.28 -6.02
C GLY A 191 -9.52 32.37 -5.76
N LEU A 192 -8.97 31.62 -4.79
CA LEU A 192 -7.52 31.54 -4.59
C LEU A 192 -6.90 30.58 -5.62
N LEU A 193 -5.63 30.85 -5.94
CA LEU A 193 -4.83 29.98 -6.80
C LEU A 193 -4.27 28.80 -5.98
N TRP A 194 -4.37 27.58 -6.52
CA TRP A 194 -3.94 26.37 -5.83
C TRP A 194 -2.73 25.74 -6.47
N VAL A 195 -1.86 25.20 -5.63
CA VAL A 195 -0.92 24.16 -5.95
C VAL A 195 -1.65 22.83 -5.72
N GLY A 196 -1.96 22.13 -6.80
CA GLY A 196 -2.84 20.95 -6.77
C GLY A 196 -2.10 19.67 -6.44
N PRO A 197 -2.77 18.72 -5.79
CA PRO A 197 -2.25 17.37 -5.63
C PRO A 197 -2.28 16.58 -6.94
N GLN A 198 -1.53 15.48 -6.98
CA GLN A 198 -1.66 14.52 -8.07
C GLN A 198 -3.10 13.99 -8.18
N ALA A 199 -3.58 13.81 -9.40
CA ALA A 199 -4.89 13.23 -9.68
C ALA A 199 -5.07 11.85 -8.99
N ASP A 200 -6.29 11.54 -8.60
CA ASP A 200 -6.68 10.29 -7.93
C ASP A 200 -6.02 10.05 -6.55
N SER A 201 -5.34 11.03 -5.98
CA SER A 201 -4.87 10.98 -4.59
C SER A 201 -6.00 11.28 -3.59
N ALA A 202 -5.80 10.97 -2.29
CA ALA A 202 -6.76 11.37 -1.24
C ALA A 202 -6.88 12.88 -1.13
N ALA A 203 -5.78 13.63 -1.33
CA ALA A 203 -5.79 15.09 -1.36
C ALA A 203 -6.59 15.64 -2.53
N ASP A 204 -6.51 15.03 -3.72
CA ASP A 204 -7.30 15.41 -4.90
C ASP A 204 -8.80 15.22 -4.66
N ARG A 205 -9.19 14.07 -4.09
CA ARG A 205 -10.59 13.83 -3.71
C ARG A 205 -11.08 14.80 -2.66
N ALA A 206 -10.27 15.10 -1.64
CA ALA A 206 -10.62 16.05 -0.60
C ALA A 206 -10.74 17.48 -1.14
N LEU A 207 -9.84 17.90 -2.04
CA LEU A 207 -9.89 19.20 -2.69
C LEU A 207 -11.12 19.32 -3.61
N SER A 208 -11.44 18.27 -4.36
CA SER A 208 -12.65 18.20 -5.20
C SER A 208 -13.93 18.28 -4.37
N ARG A 209 -13.98 17.61 -3.21
CA ARG A 209 -15.09 17.69 -2.27
C ARG A 209 -15.26 19.11 -1.72
N LEU A 210 -14.17 19.77 -1.33
CA LEU A 210 -14.20 21.15 -0.85
C LEU A 210 -14.69 22.11 -1.94
N ALA A 211 -14.24 21.95 -3.18
CA ALA A 211 -14.71 22.73 -4.32
C ALA A 211 -16.22 22.56 -4.56
N ALA A 212 -16.73 21.32 -4.49
CA ALA A 212 -18.14 21.02 -4.61
C ALA A 212 -18.96 21.63 -3.47
N GLN A 213 -18.47 21.60 -2.24
CA GLN A 213 -19.11 22.22 -1.07
C GLN A 213 -19.24 23.73 -1.21
N LEU A 214 -18.24 24.37 -1.79
CA LEU A 214 -18.22 25.82 -2.04
C LEU A 214 -18.93 26.21 -3.36
N GLY A 215 -19.39 25.25 -4.15
CA GLY A 215 -20.02 25.50 -5.44
C GLY A 215 -19.09 26.18 -6.45
N THR A 216 -17.78 25.92 -6.37
CA THR A 216 -16.74 26.56 -7.19
C THR A 216 -15.85 25.53 -7.87
N VAL A 217 -14.99 26.00 -8.77
CA VAL A 217 -13.88 25.24 -9.33
C VAL A 217 -12.60 25.94 -8.93
N PHE A 218 -11.68 25.22 -8.32
CA PHE A 218 -10.39 25.79 -7.94
C PHE A 218 -9.46 25.91 -9.15
N GLU A 219 -8.87 27.09 -9.33
CA GLU A 219 -7.82 27.28 -10.32
C GLU A 219 -6.53 26.64 -9.81
N THR A 220 -6.01 25.64 -10.55
CA THR A 220 -4.79 24.93 -10.22
C THR A 220 -3.74 25.19 -11.29
N ARG A 221 -2.55 25.71 -10.92
CA ARG A 221 -1.47 26.02 -11.87
C ARG A 221 -0.34 24.98 -11.84
N HIS A 222 0.00 24.48 -10.66
CA HIS A 222 1.08 23.52 -10.44
C HIS A 222 0.51 22.26 -9.83
N ALA A 223 1.19 21.12 -10.04
CA ALA A 223 0.85 19.85 -9.44
C ALA A 223 2.06 19.28 -8.67
N TYR A 224 1.79 18.58 -7.55
CA TYR A 224 2.81 17.95 -6.74
C TYR A 224 2.52 16.47 -6.52
N ASN A 225 3.59 15.68 -6.33
CA ASN A 225 3.54 14.28 -5.92
C ASN A 225 4.01 14.09 -4.47
N ASP A 226 4.85 14.99 -3.99
CA ASP A 226 5.33 14.99 -2.61
C ASP A 226 5.04 16.33 -1.92
N PHE A 227 4.91 16.30 -0.61
CA PHE A 227 4.47 17.45 0.15
C PHE A 227 5.55 18.53 0.31
N ASP A 228 6.82 18.16 0.27
CA ASP A 228 7.94 19.13 0.35
C ASP A 228 7.98 20.00 -0.90
N THR A 229 7.68 19.41 -2.07
CA THR A 229 7.47 20.15 -3.32
C THR A 229 6.29 21.11 -3.22
N ALA A 230 5.16 20.67 -2.66
CA ALA A 230 4.01 21.55 -2.44
C ALA A 230 4.35 22.72 -1.53
N ILE A 231 4.99 22.48 -0.40
CA ILE A 231 5.41 23.51 0.56
C ILE A 231 6.37 24.51 -0.11
N SER A 232 7.34 24.02 -0.89
CA SER A 232 8.29 24.87 -1.62
C SER A 232 7.61 25.77 -2.65
N LEU A 233 6.62 25.27 -3.38
CA LEU A 233 5.83 26.07 -4.34
C LEU A 233 4.98 27.11 -3.63
N VAL A 234 4.38 26.78 -2.48
CA VAL A 234 3.62 27.74 -1.67
C VAL A 234 4.56 28.81 -1.12
N ALA A 235 5.72 28.44 -0.58
CA ALA A 235 6.73 29.40 -0.09
C ALA A 235 7.21 30.37 -1.19
N ALA A 236 7.25 29.90 -2.44
CA ALA A 236 7.55 30.72 -3.61
C ALA A 236 6.35 31.58 -4.08
N GLY A 237 5.23 31.61 -3.37
CA GLY A 237 4.05 32.41 -3.71
C GLY A 237 3.25 31.92 -4.90
N GLN A 238 3.37 30.63 -5.26
CA GLN A 238 2.73 30.06 -6.44
C GLN A 238 1.28 29.62 -6.19
N GLY A 239 0.73 29.90 -5.02
CA GLY A 239 -0.63 29.55 -4.62
C GLY A 239 -0.68 29.02 -3.20
N ILE A 240 -1.82 28.46 -2.82
CA ILE A 240 -2.05 27.77 -1.55
C ILE A 240 -2.13 26.26 -1.78
N ALA A 241 -1.94 25.45 -0.73
CA ALA A 241 -2.09 24.00 -0.82
C ALA A 241 -2.92 23.46 0.34
N MET A 242 -3.59 22.33 0.12
CA MET A 242 -4.22 21.55 1.17
C MET A 242 -3.36 20.31 1.43
N LEU A 243 -2.76 20.23 2.62
CA LEU A 243 -1.84 19.17 3.00
C LEU A 243 -2.35 18.46 4.25
N PRO A 244 -1.99 17.18 4.43
CA PRO A 244 -2.32 16.45 5.65
C PRO A 244 -1.41 16.89 6.82
N ALA A 245 -1.91 16.84 8.04
CA ALA A 245 -1.18 17.33 9.22
C ALA A 245 0.19 16.66 9.41
N LEU A 246 0.32 15.36 9.12
CA LEU A 246 1.59 14.63 9.22
C LEU A 246 2.68 15.13 8.24
N ALA A 247 2.27 15.70 7.12
CA ALA A 247 3.21 16.31 6.19
C ALA A 247 3.87 17.58 6.76
N LEU A 248 3.25 18.18 7.78
CA LEU A 248 3.61 19.46 8.39
C LEU A 248 4.24 19.32 9.79
N GLN A 249 4.52 18.10 10.24
CA GLN A 249 5.17 17.84 11.54
C GLN A 249 6.66 18.12 11.55
N GLN A 250 7.29 18.21 10.38
CA GLN A 250 8.68 18.66 10.27
C GLN A 250 8.73 20.18 10.31
N GLU A 251 9.95 20.73 10.47
CA GLU A 251 10.16 22.17 10.46
C GLU A 251 9.64 22.77 9.14
N VAL A 252 8.56 23.54 9.27
CA VAL A 252 7.93 24.23 8.14
C VAL A 252 8.81 25.42 7.78
N PRO A 253 9.24 25.60 6.52
CA PRO A 253 10.14 26.71 6.15
C PRO A 253 9.48 28.08 6.38
N ASP A 254 10.29 29.10 6.67
CA ASP A 254 9.87 30.49 7.00
C ASP A 254 8.92 31.13 5.95
N GLY A 255 8.84 30.59 4.76
CA GLY A 255 8.03 31.15 3.65
C GLY A 255 6.54 30.81 3.67
N VAL A 256 6.06 30.02 4.64
CA VAL A 256 4.68 29.56 4.67
C VAL A 256 4.07 29.65 6.07
N ALA A 257 2.73 29.77 6.12
CA ALA A 257 1.93 29.64 7.33
C ALA A 257 0.96 28.46 7.18
N VAL A 258 0.68 27.78 8.29
CA VAL A 258 -0.23 26.61 8.35
C VAL A 258 -1.50 27.01 9.06
N VAL A 259 -2.65 26.81 8.40
CA VAL A 259 -3.95 27.22 8.90
C VAL A 259 -4.85 26.00 9.10
N ALA A 260 -5.42 25.86 10.27
CA ALA A 260 -6.44 24.87 10.58
C ALA A 260 -7.83 25.51 10.38
N LEU A 261 -8.63 24.98 9.48
CA LEU A 261 -9.99 25.46 9.23
C LEU A 261 -11.02 24.37 9.53
N PRO A 262 -12.10 24.70 10.26
CA PRO A 262 -13.23 23.80 10.40
C PRO A 262 -13.84 23.49 9.03
N GLY A 263 -14.19 22.24 8.76
CA GLY A 263 -14.87 21.82 7.53
C GLY A 263 -13.95 21.28 6.42
N LEU A 264 -12.63 21.26 6.61
CA LEU A 264 -11.71 20.64 5.64
C LEU A 264 -11.82 19.11 5.63
N GLY A 265 -12.30 18.51 6.74
CA GLY A 265 -12.35 17.06 6.90
C GLY A 265 -11.00 16.45 7.22
N SER A 266 -10.92 15.14 7.06
CA SER A 266 -9.71 14.35 7.34
C SER A 266 -9.55 13.23 6.34
N ARG A 267 -8.31 12.71 6.24
CA ARG A 267 -8.06 11.40 5.63
C ARG A 267 -7.85 10.36 6.72
N ARG A 268 -8.25 9.13 6.45
CA ARG A 268 -7.97 7.99 7.32
C ARG A 268 -6.79 7.23 6.80
N MET A 269 -5.82 6.98 7.64
CA MET A 269 -4.77 6.01 7.37
C MET A 269 -5.18 4.65 7.90
N VAL A 270 -5.00 3.62 7.08
CA VAL A 270 -5.31 2.23 7.43
C VAL A 270 -4.13 1.34 7.07
N VAL A 271 -3.92 0.32 7.86
CA VAL A 271 -3.13 -0.84 7.44
C VAL A 271 -4.10 -1.86 6.82
N ARG A 272 -3.81 -2.26 5.59
CA ARG A 272 -4.54 -3.32 4.89
C ARG A 272 -3.70 -4.56 4.79
N HIS A 273 -4.26 -5.70 5.14
CA HIS A 273 -3.66 -7.02 4.93
C HIS A 273 -4.67 -7.97 4.28
N ARG A 274 -4.20 -9.10 3.76
CA ARG A 274 -5.10 -10.15 3.29
C ARG A 274 -5.88 -10.71 4.49
N LYS A 275 -7.10 -11.17 4.24
CA LYS A 275 -7.97 -11.81 5.23
C LYS A 275 -8.56 -13.09 4.66
N ASN A 276 -8.05 -14.20 5.13
CA ASN A 276 -8.64 -15.52 4.91
C ASN A 276 -8.70 -16.30 6.24
N ARG A 277 -8.88 -17.61 6.21
CA ARG A 277 -8.99 -18.43 7.43
C ARG A 277 -7.74 -18.40 8.30
N HIS A 278 -6.57 -18.11 7.71
CA HIS A 278 -5.26 -18.16 8.37
C HIS A 278 -4.49 -16.84 8.31
N GLU A 279 -5.07 -15.81 7.74
CA GLU A 279 -4.49 -14.45 7.65
C GLU A 279 -5.24 -13.43 8.51
N PRO A 280 -4.48 -12.52 9.14
CA PRO A 280 -3.03 -12.41 9.08
C PRO A 280 -2.33 -13.53 9.88
N GLY A 281 -1.16 -13.95 9.41
CA GLY A 281 -0.27 -14.81 10.20
C GLY A 281 0.25 -14.09 11.46
N PRO A 282 0.77 -14.83 12.46
CA PRO A 282 1.16 -14.24 13.75
C PRO A 282 2.18 -13.11 13.65
N ALA A 283 3.18 -13.22 12.77
CA ALA A 283 4.18 -12.16 12.55
C ALA A 283 3.56 -10.90 11.93
N VAL A 284 2.69 -11.06 10.93
CA VAL A 284 1.97 -9.94 10.32
C VAL A 284 1.03 -9.28 11.34
N GLY A 285 0.34 -10.10 12.14
CA GLY A 285 -0.50 -9.61 13.24
C GLY A 285 0.29 -8.73 14.22
N ALA A 286 1.45 -9.20 14.68
CA ALA A 286 2.32 -8.44 15.59
C ALA A 286 2.79 -7.11 14.95
N VAL A 287 3.19 -7.11 13.66
CA VAL A 287 3.58 -5.89 12.95
C VAL A 287 2.40 -4.92 12.85
N VAL A 288 1.20 -5.39 12.56
CA VAL A 288 -0.01 -4.55 12.51
C VAL A 288 -0.35 -3.96 13.87
N ASP A 289 -0.26 -4.75 14.95
CA ASP A 289 -0.51 -4.29 16.31
C ASP A 289 0.50 -3.22 16.75
N GLU A 290 1.79 -3.38 16.39
CA GLU A 290 2.82 -2.38 16.65
C GLU A 290 2.61 -1.10 15.82
N MET A 291 2.14 -1.20 14.56
CA MET A 291 1.74 -0.02 13.77
C MET A 291 0.60 0.74 14.43
N VAL A 292 -0.42 0.02 14.92
CA VAL A 292 -1.55 0.62 15.65
C VAL A 292 -1.08 1.30 16.93
N ALA A 293 -0.14 0.69 17.66
CA ALA A 293 0.45 1.28 18.86
C ALA A 293 1.22 2.56 18.52
N ALA A 294 2.11 2.52 17.55
CA ALA A 294 2.88 3.69 17.09
C ALA A 294 1.99 4.84 16.61
N ALA A 295 0.88 4.52 15.94
CA ALA A 295 -0.06 5.53 15.45
C ALA A 295 -0.84 6.25 16.58
N ARG A 296 -1.04 5.62 17.73
CA ARG A 296 -1.73 6.22 18.89
C ARG A 296 -0.93 7.33 19.56
N ASP A 297 0.39 7.27 19.47
CA ASP A 297 1.30 8.22 20.10
C ASP A 297 1.53 9.47 19.25
N ILE A 298 0.92 9.54 18.06
CA ILE A 298 1.07 10.66 17.13
C ILE A 298 0.16 11.81 17.57
N ASP A 299 0.77 12.96 17.86
CA ASP A 299 0.06 14.22 18.05
C ASP A 299 -0.20 14.87 16.67
N LEU A 300 -1.44 15.19 16.36
CA LEU A 300 -1.85 15.82 15.09
C LEU A 300 -2.09 17.33 15.20
N GLY A 301 -1.86 17.91 16.36
CA GLY A 301 -1.97 19.34 16.62
C GLY A 301 -3.41 19.85 16.71
#